data_bc842f1553fee1406f5bdc3f0ba2f2b5
#
_entry.id   bc842f1553fee1406f5bdc3f0ba2f2b5
#
_cell.length_a   1.000
_cell.length_b   1.000
_cell.length_c   1.000
_cell.angle_alpha   90.00
_cell.angle_beta   90.00
_cell.angle_gamma   90.00
#
_symmetry.space_group_name_H-M   'P 1'
#
loop_
_entity.id
_entity.type
_entity.pdbx_description
1 polymer ?
#
loop_
_entity_poly.entity_id
_entity_poly.type
_entity_poly.pdbx_seq_one_letter_code
_entity_poly.pdbx_strand_id
1 'polypeptide(L)'
;MSSKGQILVVEDDPLVCEVISGALEDRFTTSIAETSAAALQRLGKGGIGMILLDCTLPDGVDPELFSLADRAGVPIVLMSGDPRRMDGLSTQARPFILKPFTLTDLVTTLEAATGGAGSAAA
;
A
#
# COMPACT_ATOMS: atom_id res chain seq x y z
N MET A 1 -19.04 -11.86 2.03
CA MET A 1 -18.55 -11.40 1.69
C MET A 1 -17.54 -10.71 2.08
N SER A 2 -16.63 -10.83 2.04
CA SER A 2 -15.64 -10.18 2.51
C SER A 2 -15.36 -9.05 1.83
N SER A 3 -15.97 -8.16 2.02
CA SER A 3 -15.85 -7.01 1.29
C SER A 3 -14.66 -6.23 1.60
N LYS A 4 -13.98 -6.51 2.68
CA LYS A 4 -12.91 -5.62 3.03
C LYS A 4 -11.63 -5.86 2.29
N GLY A 5 -11.35 -7.01 1.86
CA GLY A 5 -10.08 -7.31 1.27
C GLY A 5 -8.94 -7.09 2.26
N GLN A 6 -7.75 -7.40 1.85
CA GLN A 6 -6.58 -7.21 2.68
C GLN A 6 -5.73 -6.07 2.14
N ILE A 7 -5.02 -5.42 3.04
CA ILE A 7 -4.01 -4.44 2.65
C ILE A 7 -2.66 -5.14 2.70
N LEU A 8 -1.95 -5.11 1.59
CA LEU A 8 -0.60 -5.63 1.53
C LEU A 8 0.35 -4.49 1.88
N VAL A 9 1.05 -4.62 3.00
CA VAL A 9 1.99 -3.61 3.46
C VAL A 9 3.38 -4.07 3.03
N VAL A 10 4.00 -3.31 2.14
CA VAL A 10 5.34 -3.62 1.62
C VAL A 10 6.33 -2.71 2.33
N GLU A 11 6.98 -3.24 3.34
CA GLU A 11 7.82 -2.47 4.24
C GLU A 11 8.82 -3.41 4.91
N ASP A 12 10.08 -3.03 4.97
CA ASP A 12 11.11 -3.88 5.54
C ASP A 12 11.38 -3.63 7.02
N ASP A 13 10.94 -2.50 7.56
CA ASP A 13 11.18 -2.17 8.97
C ASP A 13 10.07 -2.80 9.82
N PRO A 14 10.41 -3.77 10.68
CA PRO A 14 9.38 -4.44 11.48
C PRO A 14 8.64 -3.51 12.44
N LEU A 15 9.29 -2.45 12.91
CA LEU A 15 8.61 -1.50 13.80
C LEU A 15 7.55 -0.71 13.06
N VAL A 16 7.85 -0.31 11.82
CA VAL A 16 6.87 0.39 11.00
C VAL A 16 5.72 -0.53 10.66
N CYS A 17 6.02 -1.80 10.34
CA CYS A 17 4.98 -2.79 10.08
C CYS A 17 4.05 -2.96 11.27
N GLU A 18 4.63 -3.02 12.47
CA GLU A 18 3.85 -3.21 13.69
C GLU A 18 2.93 -2.02 13.94
N VAL A 19 3.45 -0.82 13.75
CA VAL A 19 2.65 0.40 13.93
C VAL A 19 1.50 0.44 12.91
N ILE A 20 1.78 0.14 11.67
CA ILE A 20 0.77 0.17 10.62
C ILE A 20 -0.30 -0.90 10.88
N SER A 21 0.13 -2.12 11.19
CA SER A 21 -0.82 -3.21 11.45
C SER A 21 -1.71 -2.88 12.63
N GLY A 22 -1.12 -2.35 13.71
CA GLY A 22 -1.89 -1.98 14.87
C GLY A 22 -2.90 -0.87 14.60
N ALA A 23 -2.52 0.08 13.76
CA ALA A 23 -3.41 1.19 13.42
C ALA A 23 -4.60 0.74 12.58
N LEU A 24 -4.42 -0.31 11.80
CA LEU A 24 -5.42 -0.73 10.82
C LEU A 24 -6.25 -1.93 11.25
N GLU A 25 -5.87 -2.60 12.34
CA GLU A 25 -6.47 -3.89 12.66
C GLU A 25 -7.98 -3.85 12.89
N ASP A 26 -8.50 -2.72 13.31
CA ASP A 26 -9.95 -2.58 13.52
C ASP A 26 -10.73 -2.45 12.23
N ARG A 27 -10.06 -2.09 11.14
CA ARG A 27 -10.72 -1.76 9.90
C ARG A 27 -10.34 -2.65 8.75
N PHE A 28 -9.13 -3.19 8.79
CA PHE A 28 -8.57 -3.94 7.67
C PHE A 28 -7.79 -5.14 8.18
N THR A 29 -7.70 -6.14 7.33
CA THR A 29 -6.76 -7.23 7.54
C THR A 29 -5.50 -6.89 6.77
N THR A 30 -4.34 -7.08 7.38
CA THR A 30 -3.08 -6.74 6.73
C THR A 30 -2.23 -7.96 6.51
N SER A 31 -1.46 -7.93 5.42
CA SER A 31 -0.40 -8.89 5.15
C SER A 31 0.88 -8.09 4.94
N ILE A 32 2.00 -8.64 5.36
CA ILE A 32 3.28 -7.94 5.28
C ILE A 32 4.17 -8.62 4.25
N ALA A 33 4.82 -7.81 3.41
CA ALA A 33 5.87 -8.28 2.53
C ALA A 33 7.07 -7.37 2.73
N GLU A 34 8.24 -7.95 2.92
CA GLU A 34 9.43 -7.15 3.23
C GLU A 34 10.21 -6.76 1.99
N THR A 35 9.87 -7.32 0.84
CA THR A 35 10.55 -7.03 -0.42
C THR A 35 9.52 -6.95 -1.54
N SER A 36 9.93 -6.38 -2.67
CA SER A 36 9.09 -6.38 -3.86
C SER A 36 8.78 -7.79 -4.33
N ALA A 37 9.75 -8.69 -4.26
CA ALA A 37 9.55 -10.07 -4.69
C ALA A 37 8.49 -10.76 -3.85
N ALA A 38 8.53 -10.58 -2.53
CA ALA A 38 7.53 -11.15 -1.65
C ALA A 38 6.16 -10.53 -1.94
N ALA A 39 6.14 -9.23 -2.23
CA ALA A 39 4.90 -8.55 -2.56
C ALA A 39 4.28 -9.09 -3.84
N LEU A 40 5.10 -9.33 -4.86
CA LEU A 40 4.62 -9.90 -6.10
C LEU A 40 4.00 -11.29 -5.89
N GLN A 41 4.66 -12.11 -5.09
CA GLN A 41 4.13 -13.44 -4.79
C GLN A 41 2.80 -13.35 -4.07
N ARG A 42 2.71 -12.46 -3.10
CA ARG A 42 1.48 -12.33 -2.32
C ARG A 42 0.34 -11.78 -3.18
N LEU A 43 0.64 -10.80 -4.01
CA LEU A 43 -0.37 -10.22 -4.88
C LEU A 43 -0.91 -11.26 -5.86
N GLY A 44 -0.04 -12.14 -6.35
CA GLY A 44 -0.43 -13.19 -7.27
C GLY A 44 -1.39 -14.21 -6.68
N LYS A 45 -1.46 -14.32 -5.36
CA LYS A 45 -2.39 -15.26 -4.72
C LYS A 45 -3.80 -14.71 -4.63
N GLY A 46 -3.99 -13.44 -4.91
CA GLY A 46 -5.30 -12.82 -4.85
C GLY A 46 -5.70 -12.39 -3.45
N GLY A 47 -6.83 -11.76 -3.34
CA GLY A 47 -7.37 -11.33 -2.04
C GLY A 47 -6.84 -10.01 -1.54
N ILE A 48 -5.94 -9.36 -2.27
CA ILE A 48 -5.41 -8.06 -1.88
C ILE A 48 -6.29 -6.97 -2.47
N GLY A 49 -6.76 -6.07 -1.62
CA GLY A 49 -7.60 -4.96 -2.05
C GLY A 49 -6.87 -3.64 -2.17
N MET A 50 -5.68 -3.54 -1.58
CA MET A 50 -4.88 -2.32 -1.64
C MET A 50 -3.45 -2.64 -1.25
N ILE A 51 -2.51 -1.86 -1.77
CA ILE A 51 -1.10 -2.00 -1.41
C ILE A 51 -0.62 -0.69 -0.80
N LEU A 52 0.07 -0.79 0.33
CA LEU A 52 0.77 0.34 0.95
C LEU A 52 2.25 0.06 0.77
N LEU A 53 2.91 0.84 -0.08
CA LEU A 53 4.25 0.53 -0.56
C LEU A 53 5.28 1.55 -0.10
N ASP A 54 6.29 1.08 0.62
CA ASP A 54 7.42 1.90 1.00
C ASP A 54 8.33 2.08 -0.22
N CYS A 55 8.59 3.32 -0.58
CA CYS A 55 9.40 3.63 -1.75
C CYS A 55 10.90 3.49 -1.50
N THR A 56 11.30 3.21 -0.26
CA THR A 56 12.71 3.16 0.12
C THR A 56 13.17 1.76 0.54
N LEU A 57 12.59 0.72 -0.06
CA LEU A 57 13.00 -0.64 0.24
C LEU A 57 14.47 -0.85 -0.13
N PRO A 58 15.22 -1.60 0.67
CA PRO A 58 16.65 -1.84 0.40
C PRO A 58 16.90 -2.42 -0.97
N ASP A 59 16.03 -3.32 -1.42
CA ASP A 59 16.20 -3.96 -2.72
C ASP A 59 15.56 -3.17 -3.86
N GLY A 60 14.99 -2.02 -3.53
CA GLY A 60 14.29 -1.21 -4.52
C GLY A 60 12.87 -1.69 -4.76
N VAL A 61 12.15 -0.94 -5.57
CA VAL A 61 10.78 -1.26 -5.93
C VAL A 61 10.77 -1.82 -7.35
N ASP A 62 10.23 -3.02 -7.50
CA ASP A 62 10.13 -3.66 -8.80
C ASP A 62 8.97 -3.04 -9.58
N PRO A 63 9.22 -2.48 -10.77
CA PRO A 63 8.16 -1.89 -11.57
C PRO A 63 7.03 -2.88 -11.91
N GLU A 64 7.31 -4.16 -11.92
CA GLU A 64 6.30 -5.17 -12.19
C GLU A 64 5.19 -5.14 -11.15
N LEU A 65 5.50 -4.70 -9.93
CA LEU A 65 4.50 -4.60 -8.88
C LEU A 65 3.40 -3.62 -9.28
N PHE A 66 3.78 -2.47 -9.86
CA PHE A 66 2.81 -1.50 -10.35
C PHE A 66 1.97 -2.09 -11.48
N SER A 67 2.63 -2.75 -12.43
CA SER A 67 1.93 -3.32 -13.57
C SER A 67 0.92 -4.38 -13.15
N LEU A 68 1.33 -5.26 -12.26
CA LEU A 68 0.46 -6.34 -11.80
C LEU A 68 -0.72 -5.78 -11.00
N ALA A 69 -0.45 -4.83 -10.12
CA ALA A 69 -1.50 -4.22 -9.32
C ALA A 69 -2.51 -3.49 -10.21
N ASP A 70 -2.02 -2.75 -11.18
CA ASP A 70 -2.90 -2.00 -12.08
C ASP A 70 -3.79 -2.95 -12.89
N ARG A 71 -3.23 -4.06 -13.37
CA ARG A 71 -4.02 -5.05 -14.10
C ARG A 71 -5.06 -5.72 -13.23
N ALA A 72 -4.76 -5.87 -11.94
CA ALA A 72 -5.68 -6.48 -10.99
C ALA A 72 -6.68 -5.49 -10.42
N GLY A 73 -6.54 -4.22 -10.74
CA GLY A 73 -7.41 -3.18 -10.19
C GLY A 73 -7.14 -2.87 -8.72
N VAL A 74 -5.92 -3.11 -8.26
CA VAL A 74 -5.55 -2.91 -6.86
C VAL A 74 -4.85 -1.56 -6.71
N PRO A 75 -5.43 -0.62 -5.96
CA PRO A 75 -4.79 0.69 -5.78
C PRO A 75 -3.52 0.57 -4.95
N ILE A 76 -2.55 1.44 -5.24
CA ILE A 76 -1.29 1.51 -4.51
C ILE A 76 -1.19 2.88 -3.86
N VAL A 77 -0.90 2.90 -2.57
CA VAL A 77 -0.60 4.13 -1.83
C VAL A 77 0.89 4.09 -1.51
N LEU A 78 1.60 5.13 -1.88
CA LEU A 78 3.05 5.19 -1.69
C LEU A 78 3.40 5.80 -0.34
N MET A 79 4.48 5.30 0.28
CA MET A 79 5.02 5.86 1.51
C MET A 79 6.46 6.25 1.28
N SER A 80 6.87 7.42 1.73
CA SER A 80 8.28 7.80 1.68
C SER A 80 8.57 8.96 2.62
N GLY A 81 9.79 9.03 3.10
CA GLY A 81 10.27 10.19 3.82
C GLY A 81 10.81 11.27 2.88
N ASP A 82 10.90 10.97 1.60
CA ASP A 82 11.44 11.90 0.61
C ASP A 82 10.51 11.90 -0.62
N PRO A 83 9.75 12.97 -0.83
CA PRO A 83 8.82 13.02 -1.96
C PRO A 83 9.49 12.82 -3.32
N ARG A 84 10.76 13.18 -3.43
CA ARG A 84 11.47 13.03 -4.70
C ARG A 84 11.63 11.57 -5.10
N ARG A 85 11.62 10.66 -4.13
CA ARG A 85 11.74 9.25 -4.42
C ARG A 85 10.50 8.67 -5.08
N MET A 86 9.37 9.35 -4.92
CA MET A 86 8.12 8.87 -5.49
C MET A 86 7.94 9.29 -6.92
N ASP A 87 8.64 10.34 -7.35
CA ASP A 87 8.43 10.92 -8.67
C ASP A 87 8.78 10.00 -9.82
N GLY A 88 9.77 9.17 -9.67
CA GLY A 88 10.22 8.33 -10.76
C GLY A 88 9.70 6.92 -10.74
N LEU A 89 8.87 6.56 -9.77
CA LEU A 89 8.46 5.18 -9.60
C LEU A 89 7.28 4.77 -10.48
N SER A 90 6.46 5.71 -10.85
CA SER A 90 5.27 5.40 -11.62
C SER A 90 4.97 6.54 -12.57
N THR A 91 4.45 6.22 -13.75
CA THR A 91 4.03 7.23 -14.70
C THR A 91 2.67 7.80 -14.34
N GLN A 92 1.98 7.18 -13.38
CA GLN A 92 0.67 7.64 -12.96
C GLN A 92 0.77 8.33 -11.60
N ALA A 93 -0.04 9.35 -11.41
CA ALA A 93 -0.16 9.95 -10.09
C ALA A 93 -0.83 8.95 -9.16
N ARG A 94 -0.27 8.77 -7.98
CA ARG A 94 -0.81 7.85 -6.99
C ARG A 94 -0.93 8.56 -5.65
N PRO A 95 -1.89 8.16 -4.82
CA PRO A 95 -1.95 8.72 -3.47
C PRO A 95 -0.67 8.36 -2.72
N PHE A 96 -0.27 9.25 -1.83
CA PHE A 96 0.95 9.00 -1.07
C PHE A 96 0.81 9.53 0.34
N ILE A 97 1.69 9.05 1.22
CA ILE A 97 1.77 9.54 2.58
C ILE A 97 3.25 9.74 2.91
N LEU A 98 3.57 10.86 3.56
CA LEU A 98 4.95 11.18 3.90
C LEU A 98 5.27 10.72 5.30
N LYS A 99 6.46 10.18 5.49
CA LYS A 99 6.96 9.81 6.82
C LYS A 99 7.66 11.01 7.44
N PRO A 100 7.54 11.25 8.73
CA PRO A 100 6.68 10.52 9.65
C PRO A 100 5.21 10.92 9.47
N PHE A 101 4.32 9.99 9.64
CA PHE A 101 2.89 10.26 9.52
C PHE A 101 2.19 9.96 10.85
N THR A 102 1.02 10.57 11.03
CA THR A 102 0.19 10.25 12.17
C THR A 102 -0.71 9.06 11.80
N LEU A 103 -1.26 8.40 12.80
CA LEU A 103 -2.19 7.30 12.55
C LEU A 103 -3.44 7.82 11.84
N THR A 104 -3.86 9.04 12.17
CA THR A 104 -5.00 9.65 11.49
C THR A 104 -4.72 9.85 10.01
N ASP A 105 -3.52 10.35 9.68
CA ASP A 105 -3.12 10.54 8.28
C ASP A 105 -3.14 9.23 7.53
N LEU A 106 -2.60 8.18 8.16
CA LEU A 106 -2.55 6.86 7.55
C LEU A 106 -3.95 6.34 7.25
N VAL A 107 -4.80 6.32 8.26
CA VAL A 107 -6.16 5.79 8.12
C VAL A 107 -6.94 6.61 7.10
N THR A 108 -6.85 7.94 7.17
CA THR A 108 -7.58 8.81 6.26
C THR A 108 -7.15 8.58 4.80
N THR A 109 -5.84 8.47 4.58
CA THR A 109 -5.32 8.27 3.22
C THR A 109 -5.77 6.93 2.67
N LEU A 110 -5.70 5.87 3.48
CA LEU A 110 -6.10 4.55 3.03
C LEU A 110 -7.60 4.45 2.79
N GLU A 111 -8.39 5.08 3.66
CA GLU A 111 -9.83 5.08 3.47
C GLU A 111 -10.22 5.85 2.22
N ALA A 112 -9.53 6.96 1.94
CA ALA A 112 -9.81 7.73 0.72
C ALA A 112 -9.47 6.90 -0.52
N ALA A 113 -8.39 6.13 -0.47
CA ALA A 113 -7.98 5.33 -1.62
C ALA A 113 -8.97 4.19 -1.91
N THR A 114 -9.50 3.55 -0.86
CA THR A 114 -10.49 2.49 -1.07
C THR A 114 -11.87 3.08 -1.22
N GLY A 115 -12.21 3.99 -0.33
CA GLY A 115 -13.53 4.58 -0.30
C GLY A 115 -13.80 5.45 -1.50
N GLY A 116 -12.72 5.99 -2.08
CA GLY A 116 -12.87 6.80 -3.27
C GLY A 116 -13.58 6.02 -4.36
N ALA A 117 -13.18 4.78 -4.56
CA ALA A 117 -13.85 3.94 -5.53
C ALA A 117 -15.26 3.61 -5.08
N GLY A 118 -15.41 3.28 -3.81
CA GLY A 118 -16.72 2.99 -3.27
C GLY A 118 -17.63 4.20 -3.26
N SER A 119 -17.06 5.34 -2.91
CA SER A 119 -17.85 6.56 -2.89
C SER A 119 -18.28 6.96 -4.28
N ALA A 120 -17.42 6.78 -5.24
CA ALA A 120 -17.76 7.10 -6.60
C ALA A 120 -18.92 6.22 -7.08
N ALA A 121 -18.98 5.02 -6.57
CA ALA A 121 -20.07 4.14 -6.91
C ALA A 121 -21.35 4.52 -6.22
N ALA A 122 -21.23 5.17 -5.13
CA ALA A 122 -22.42 5.64 -4.44
C ALA A 122 -22.92 6.89 -5.13
#